data_af9eebcd62d3b6beb2fc91b26e8ddfda
#
_entry.id   af9eebcd62d3b6beb2fc91b26e8ddfda
#
_cell.length_a   1.000
_cell.length_b   1.000
_cell.length_c   1.000
_cell.angle_alpha   90.00
_cell.angle_beta   90.00
_cell.angle_gamma   90.00
#
_symmetry.space_group_name_H-M   'P 1'
#
loop_
_entity.id
_entity.type
_entity.pdbx_description
1 polymer ?
#
loop_
_entity_poly.entity_id
_entity_poly.type
_entity_poly.pdbx_seq_one_letter_code
_entity_poly.pdbx_strand_id
1 'polypeptide(L)'
;MKTRPRIRDTVKRLDSALEMVRQDRWQVAGLRSGRLVVLAEGPADSRPPEPAPRRVQELTPLARRALYERRAVTISTIHTTPAGGVEDWELDWPTILYAPINDPGLRPVGLLILGVRTPHWYEDEDLNYITAIAGSLTAYVIAAADPLRTLTRAERMVAYLLGEGLSGPEVARALRIERAEAQLAIGNVLRKLKVRSAGQVSELLDDRRAANPQLTIAAGD
;
A
#
# COMPACT_ATOMS: atom_id res chain seq x y z
N MET A 1 15.82 5.35 19.03
CA MET A 1 14.39 5.38 18.60
C MET A 1 14.32 6.15 17.28
N LYS A 2 14.34 5.45 16.11
CA LYS A 2 14.31 6.11 14.79
C LYS A 2 12.92 6.70 14.57
N THR A 3 12.85 8.02 14.49
CA THR A 3 11.63 8.78 14.18
C THR A 3 11.09 8.33 12.82
N ARG A 4 9.84 7.81 12.77
CA ARG A 4 9.19 7.43 11.53
C ARG A 4 9.08 8.65 10.63
N PRO A 5 9.51 8.60 9.36
CA PRO A 5 9.37 9.71 8.43
C PRO A 5 7.87 10.06 8.32
N ARG A 6 7.55 11.35 8.46
CA ARG A 6 6.18 11.83 8.26
C ARG A 6 5.83 11.65 6.77
N ILE A 7 4.58 11.29 6.47
CA ILE A 7 4.10 11.10 5.09
C ILE A 7 4.49 12.28 4.19
N ARG A 8 4.33 13.52 4.68
CA ARG A 8 4.73 14.75 3.98
C ARG A 8 6.22 14.81 3.61
N ASP A 9 7.11 14.30 4.47
CA ASP A 9 8.55 14.33 4.22
C ASP A 9 8.94 13.30 3.16
N THR A 10 8.26 12.14 3.13
CA THR A 10 8.46 11.12 2.09
C THR A 10 7.98 11.61 0.74
N VAL A 11 6.80 12.24 0.67
CA VAL A 11 6.25 12.83 -0.56
C VAL A 11 7.20 13.88 -1.14
N LYS A 12 7.64 14.84 -0.32
CA LYS A 12 8.59 15.88 -0.77
C LYS A 12 9.91 15.31 -1.31
N ARG A 13 10.45 14.30 -0.63
CA ARG A 13 11.69 13.65 -1.09
C ARG A 13 11.49 12.90 -2.39
N LEU A 14 10.31 12.30 -2.56
CA LEU A 14 9.98 11.60 -3.79
C LEU A 14 9.78 12.59 -4.95
N ASP A 15 9.10 13.71 -4.74
CA ASP A 15 9.00 14.77 -5.74
C ASP A 15 10.39 15.18 -6.24
N SER A 16 11.31 15.55 -5.32
CA SER A 16 12.67 15.95 -5.68
C SER A 16 13.47 14.82 -6.35
N ALA A 17 13.30 13.57 -5.91
CA ALA A 17 13.99 12.45 -6.57
C ALA A 17 13.46 12.22 -8.00
N LEU A 18 12.17 12.40 -8.22
CA LEU A 18 11.55 12.22 -9.54
C LEU A 18 11.73 13.41 -10.50
N GLU A 19 12.26 14.56 -10.03
CA GLU A 19 12.62 15.68 -10.91
C GLU A 19 13.66 15.30 -12.00
N MET A 20 14.48 14.27 -11.71
CA MET A 20 15.48 13.76 -12.66
C MET A 20 14.89 12.87 -13.75
N VAL A 21 13.61 12.48 -13.63
CA VAL A 21 12.95 11.56 -14.56
C VAL A 21 11.74 12.25 -15.17
N ARG A 22 11.51 12.05 -16.46
CA ARG A 22 10.32 12.60 -17.13
C ARG A 22 9.06 11.97 -16.54
N GLN A 23 8.25 12.79 -15.90
CA GLN A 23 6.95 12.42 -15.34
C GLN A 23 6.08 13.66 -15.19
N ASP A 24 4.79 13.53 -15.40
CA ASP A 24 3.79 14.57 -15.15
C ASP A 24 2.94 14.21 -13.92
N ARG A 25 2.97 12.94 -13.54
CA ARG A 25 2.27 12.42 -12.37
C ARG A 25 2.98 11.19 -11.83
N TRP A 26 2.91 11.02 -10.52
CA TRP A 26 3.32 9.78 -9.86
C TRP A 26 2.33 9.35 -8.79
N GLN A 27 2.29 8.05 -8.53
CA GLN A 27 1.56 7.44 -7.42
C GLN A 27 2.43 6.38 -6.76
N VAL A 28 2.35 6.31 -5.42
CA VAL A 28 2.86 5.19 -4.63
C VAL A 28 1.67 4.41 -4.11
N ALA A 29 1.57 3.16 -4.49
CA ALA A 29 0.52 2.28 -4.05
C ALA A 29 1.10 1.07 -3.29
N GLY A 30 0.48 0.68 -2.19
CA GLY A 30 0.86 -0.46 -1.38
C GLY A 30 -0.09 -1.63 -1.57
N LEU A 31 0.44 -2.85 -1.58
CA LEU A 31 -0.35 -4.08 -1.55
C LEU A 31 -0.86 -4.33 -0.13
N ARG A 32 -2.17 -4.52 -0.01
CA ARG A 32 -2.85 -4.83 1.23
C ARG A 32 -3.98 -5.83 0.95
N SER A 33 -3.90 -7.01 1.56
CA SER A 33 -4.94 -8.05 1.41
C SER A 33 -5.30 -8.32 -0.05
N GLY A 34 -4.30 -8.49 -0.91
CA GLY A 34 -4.51 -8.71 -2.34
C GLY A 34 -5.08 -7.51 -3.11
N ARG A 35 -5.09 -6.31 -2.50
CA ARG A 35 -5.55 -5.06 -3.12
C ARG A 35 -4.43 -4.04 -3.18
N LEU A 36 -4.40 -3.26 -4.24
CA LEU A 36 -3.55 -2.10 -4.37
C LEU A 36 -4.26 -0.87 -3.80
N VAL A 37 -3.61 -0.18 -2.86
CA VAL A 37 -4.14 1.01 -2.18
C VAL A 37 -3.19 2.16 -2.41
N VAL A 38 -3.65 3.27 -2.97
CA VAL A 38 -2.84 4.48 -3.13
C VAL A 38 -2.48 5.04 -1.76
N LEU A 39 -1.20 5.23 -1.51
CA LEU A 39 -0.64 5.72 -0.25
C LEU A 39 -0.17 7.17 -0.34
N ALA A 40 0.29 7.56 -1.52
CA ALA A 40 0.72 8.92 -1.85
C ALA A 40 0.64 9.16 -3.35
N GLU A 41 0.49 10.40 -3.75
CA GLU A 41 0.49 10.85 -5.14
C GLU A 41 1.04 12.27 -5.26
N GLY A 42 1.50 12.63 -6.44
CA GLY A 42 2.00 13.95 -6.80
C GLY A 42 2.06 14.17 -8.31
N PRO A 43 2.33 15.40 -8.71
CA PRO A 43 2.37 16.61 -7.90
C PRO A 43 1.00 16.97 -7.33
N ALA A 44 0.99 17.74 -6.24
CA ALA A 44 -0.21 18.03 -5.44
C ALA A 44 -1.37 18.68 -6.22
N ASP A 45 -1.08 19.34 -7.33
CA ASP A 45 -2.06 20.07 -8.16
C ASP A 45 -2.83 19.16 -9.13
N SER A 46 -2.46 17.90 -9.24
CA SER A 46 -3.04 16.93 -10.17
C SER A 46 -4.03 15.95 -9.52
N ARG A 47 -4.71 16.35 -8.44
CA ARG A 47 -5.59 15.49 -7.66
C ARG A 47 -6.80 14.98 -8.44
N PRO A 48 -6.79 13.73 -8.91
CA PRO A 48 -8.01 13.02 -9.27
C PRO A 48 -8.77 12.55 -8.02
N PRO A 49 -10.02 12.12 -8.14
CA PRO A 49 -10.73 11.46 -7.06
C PRO A 49 -9.90 10.28 -6.53
N GLU A 50 -9.88 10.10 -5.19
CA GLU A 50 -9.20 8.97 -4.55
C GLU A 50 -9.61 7.67 -5.24
N PRO A 51 -8.70 6.97 -5.92
CA PRO A 51 -9.06 5.71 -6.56
C PRO A 51 -9.43 4.70 -5.48
N ALA A 52 -10.55 4.00 -5.67
CA ALA A 52 -10.96 2.93 -4.77
C ALA A 52 -9.87 1.84 -4.71
N PRO A 53 -9.67 1.17 -3.55
CA PRO A 53 -8.76 0.04 -3.46
C PRO A 53 -9.13 -1.04 -4.46
N ARG A 54 -8.18 -1.46 -5.32
CA ARG A 54 -8.41 -2.44 -6.37
C ARG A 54 -7.76 -3.78 -6.07
N ARG A 55 -8.42 -4.86 -6.42
CA ARG A 55 -7.84 -6.19 -6.33
C ARG A 55 -6.74 -6.34 -7.39
N VAL A 56 -5.69 -7.12 -7.07
CA VAL A 56 -4.58 -7.36 -8.02
C VAL A 56 -5.09 -7.95 -9.35
N GLN A 57 -6.15 -8.76 -9.32
CA GLN A 57 -6.76 -9.32 -10.52
C GLN A 57 -7.44 -8.27 -11.41
N GLU A 58 -7.86 -7.15 -10.82
CA GLU A 58 -8.53 -6.03 -11.49
C GLU A 58 -7.53 -5.01 -12.06
N LEU A 59 -6.24 -5.18 -11.77
CA LEU A 59 -5.19 -4.31 -12.29
C LEU A 59 -4.96 -4.58 -13.78
N THR A 60 -4.42 -3.57 -14.46
CA THR A 60 -4.03 -3.71 -15.85
C THR A 60 -3.02 -4.83 -16.05
N PRO A 61 -2.96 -5.43 -17.24
CA PRO A 61 -1.97 -6.47 -17.57
C PRO A 61 -0.54 -6.03 -17.26
N LEU A 62 -0.21 -4.74 -17.47
CA LEU A 62 1.13 -4.19 -17.23
C LEU A 62 1.44 -4.05 -15.76
N ALA A 63 0.52 -3.53 -14.96
CA ALA A 63 0.67 -3.45 -13.51
C ALA A 63 0.87 -4.85 -12.89
N ARG A 64 0.08 -5.83 -13.34
CA ARG A 64 0.24 -7.24 -12.94
C ARG A 64 1.59 -7.81 -13.37
N ARG A 65 2.01 -7.50 -14.59
CA ARG A 65 3.30 -7.93 -15.14
C ARG A 65 4.46 -7.38 -14.32
N ALA A 66 4.44 -6.09 -13.96
CA ALA A 66 5.45 -5.47 -13.11
C ALA A 66 5.57 -6.19 -11.75
N LEU A 67 4.44 -6.50 -11.10
CA LEU A 67 4.40 -7.23 -9.84
C LEU A 67 4.92 -8.67 -9.98
N TYR A 68 4.56 -9.37 -11.06
CA TYR A 68 4.95 -10.76 -11.30
C TYR A 68 6.42 -10.89 -11.68
N GLU A 69 6.89 -10.07 -12.64
CA GLU A 69 8.29 -10.10 -13.12
C GLU A 69 9.25 -9.38 -12.15
N ARG A 70 8.73 -8.62 -11.16
CA ARG A 70 9.49 -7.89 -10.14
C ARG A 70 10.47 -6.88 -10.72
N ARG A 71 10.17 -6.35 -11.89
CA ARG A 71 10.95 -5.33 -12.59
C ARG A 71 10.07 -4.22 -13.11
N ALA A 72 10.67 -3.06 -13.40
CA ALA A 72 9.96 -1.96 -14.02
C ALA A 72 9.45 -2.37 -15.41
N VAL A 73 8.19 -2.00 -15.69
CA VAL A 73 7.53 -2.23 -16.98
C VAL A 73 6.94 -0.92 -17.43
N THR A 74 7.23 -0.53 -18.66
CA THR A 74 6.69 0.68 -19.28
C THR A 74 5.92 0.34 -20.54
N ILE A 75 4.95 1.19 -20.88
CA ILE A 75 4.33 1.22 -22.20
C ILE A 75 4.26 2.67 -22.67
N SER A 76 4.59 2.88 -23.92
CA SER A 76 4.28 4.10 -24.64
C SER A 76 3.24 3.74 -25.71
N THR A 77 2.01 4.25 -25.50
CA THR A 77 0.89 3.95 -26.41
C THR A 77 0.92 4.85 -27.62
N ILE A 78 1.74 4.49 -28.60
CA ILE A 78 1.59 5.09 -29.93
C ILE A 78 0.57 4.26 -30.78
N HIS A 79 0.32 2.98 -30.45
CA HIS A 79 -0.41 2.07 -31.35
C HIS A 79 -1.23 0.95 -30.68
N THR A 80 -1.64 1.01 -29.44
CA THR A 80 -2.48 -0.06 -28.88
C THR A 80 -3.90 0.39 -28.59
N THR A 81 -4.83 -0.09 -29.38
CA THR A 81 -6.26 -0.09 -29.02
C THR A 81 -6.40 -0.80 -27.68
N PRO A 82 -7.06 -0.19 -26.69
CA PRO A 82 -7.23 -0.83 -25.38
C PRO A 82 -8.10 -2.08 -25.52
N ALA A 83 -7.47 -3.23 -25.51
CA ALA A 83 -8.18 -4.48 -25.36
C ALA A 83 -8.45 -4.69 -23.86
N GLY A 84 -9.65 -4.34 -23.41
CA GLY A 84 -10.24 -4.76 -22.15
C GLY A 84 -9.46 -4.42 -20.87
N GLY A 85 -9.97 -3.50 -20.04
CA GLY A 85 -9.50 -3.30 -18.68
C GLY A 85 -8.47 -2.19 -18.46
N VAL A 86 -8.34 -1.25 -19.37
CA VAL A 86 -7.60 0.00 -19.13
C VAL A 86 -8.44 0.88 -18.21
N GLU A 87 -7.83 1.40 -17.17
CA GLU A 87 -8.50 2.30 -16.24
C GLU A 87 -8.72 3.67 -16.88
N ASP A 88 -9.83 4.34 -16.56
CA ASP A 88 -10.15 5.66 -17.14
C ASP A 88 -8.99 6.65 -17.02
N TRP A 89 -8.23 6.61 -15.91
CA TRP A 89 -7.06 7.47 -15.74
C TRP A 89 -5.82 7.04 -16.54
N GLU A 90 -5.70 5.78 -16.92
CA GLU A 90 -4.61 5.28 -17.80
C GLU A 90 -4.84 5.70 -19.26
N LEU A 91 -6.12 5.89 -19.65
CA LEU A 91 -6.47 6.37 -21.00
C LEU A 91 -5.93 7.78 -21.27
N ASP A 92 -5.80 8.61 -20.23
CA ASP A 92 -5.29 9.98 -20.33
C ASP A 92 -3.76 10.05 -20.40
N TRP A 93 -3.06 8.92 -20.22
CA TRP A 93 -1.59 8.86 -20.14
C TRP A 93 -0.98 8.01 -21.24
N PRO A 94 -0.48 8.64 -22.34
CA PRO A 94 0.17 7.93 -23.43
C PRO A 94 1.38 7.09 -23.02
N THR A 95 2.05 7.47 -21.93
CA THR A 95 3.15 6.70 -21.37
C THR A 95 2.90 6.46 -19.90
N ILE A 96 2.96 5.18 -19.50
CA ILE A 96 2.86 4.77 -18.09
C ILE A 96 4.00 3.83 -17.77
N LEU A 97 4.58 4.01 -16.60
CA LEU A 97 5.60 3.11 -16.06
C LEU A 97 5.13 2.58 -14.71
N TYR A 98 5.28 1.28 -14.51
CA TYR A 98 5.06 0.59 -13.25
C TYR A 98 6.38 0.03 -12.73
N ALA A 99 6.86 0.52 -11.59
CA ALA A 99 8.04 -0.01 -10.92
C ALA A 99 7.62 -0.73 -9.63
N PRO A 100 7.90 -2.02 -9.48
CA PRO A 100 7.52 -2.76 -8.28
C PRO A 100 8.37 -2.31 -7.09
N ILE A 101 7.71 -2.14 -5.95
CA ILE A 101 8.34 -1.91 -4.66
C ILE A 101 8.41 -3.27 -3.99
N ASN A 102 9.62 -3.80 -3.85
CA ASN A 102 9.86 -5.14 -3.31
C ASN A 102 10.40 -5.07 -1.87
N ASP A 103 10.06 -6.06 -1.06
CA ASP A 103 10.70 -6.27 0.24
C ASP A 103 12.13 -6.88 0.07
N PRO A 104 12.94 -6.98 1.14
CA PRO A 104 14.25 -7.61 1.06
C PRO A 104 14.25 -9.06 0.56
N GLY A 105 13.12 -9.76 0.66
CA GLY A 105 12.90 -11.10 0.11
C GLY A 105 12.42 -11.10 -1.33
N LEU A 106 12.49 -9.96 -2.03
CA LEU A 106 12.04 -9.75 -3.40
C LEU A 106 10.52 -10.00 -3.60
N ARG A 107 9.71 -9.94 -2.55
CA ARG A 107 8.25 -10.00 -2.68
C ARG A 107 7.71 -8.61 -2.94
N PRO A 108 6.81 -8.44 -3.91
CA PRO A 108 6.21 -7.14 -4.19
C PRO A 108 5.31 -6.71 -3.02
N VAL A 109 5.56 -5.52 -2.50
CA VAL A 109 4.77 -4.88 -1.43
C VAL A 109 4.02 -3.67 -1.95
N GLY A 110 4.27 -3.24 -3.17
CA GLY A 110 3.60 -2.10 -3.79
C GLY A 110 4.09 -1.81 -5.20
N LEU A 111 3.63 -0.68 -5.72
CA LEU A 111 4.02 -0.11 -7.01
C LEU A 111 4.33 1.38 -6.86
N LEU A 112 5.38 1.83 -7.52
CA LEU A 112 5.57 3.21 -7.94
C LEU A 112 5.07 3.30 -9.38
N ILE A 113 4.15 4.23 -9.64
CA ILE A 113 3.50 4.41 -10.93
C ILE A 113 3.82 5.81 -11.41
N LEU A 114 4.34 5.94 -12.63
CA LEU A 114 4.63 7.21 -13.28
C LEU A 114 3.78 7.35 -14.53
N GLY A 115 3.19 8.52 -14.74
CA GLY A 115 2.43 8.88 -15.94
C GLY A 115 3.06 10.06 -16.65
N VAL A 116 3.13 10.02 -17.99
CA VAL A 116 3.57 11.12 -18.85
C VAL A 116 2.50 11.43 -19.88
N ARG A 117 2.14 12.71 -20.03
CA ARG A 117 1.10 13.19 -20.95
C ARG A 117 1.48 13.18 -22.42
N THR A 118 2.75 12.91 -22.69
CA THR A 118 3.27 12.79 -24.06
C THR A 118 3.88 11.41 -24.26
N PRO A 119 3.92 10.87 -25.49
CA PRO A 119 4.69 9.68 -25.77
C PRO A 119 6.14 9.86 -25.33
N HIS A 120 6.64 8.97 -24.50
CA HIS A 120 7.99 9.02 -23.95
C HIS A 120 8.59 7.62 -23.89
N TRP A 121 9.88 7.52 -24.14
CA TRP A 121 10.64 6.30 -24.01
C TRP A 121 11.61 6.44 -22.85
N TYR A 122 11.55 5.52 -21.90
CA TYR A 122 12.50 5.45 -20.80
C TYR A 122 13.68 4.58 -21.20
N GLU A 123 14.87 5.11 -21.07
CA GLU A 123 16.12 4.39 -21.28
C GLU A 123 16.41 3.45 -20.10
N ASP A 124 17.33 2.49 -20.29
CA ASP A 124 17.69 1.55 -19.23
C ASP A 124 18.23 2.25 -17.97
N GLU A 125 18.87 3.41 -18.13
CA GLU A 125 19.40 4.23 -17.06
C GLU A 125 18.24 4.83 -16.21
N ASP A 126 17.20 5.32 -16.87
CA ASP A 126 15.97 5.80 -16.22
C ASP A 126 15.29 4.68 -15.44
N LEU A 127 15.14 3.50 -16.07
CA LEU A 127 14.52 2.33 -15.45
C LEU A 127 15.29 1.85 -14.21
N ASN A 128 16.62 1.86 -14.26
CA ASN A 128 17.48 1.53 -13.13
C ASN A 128 17.32 2.56 -12.00
N TYR A 129 17.33 3.85 -12.33
CA TYR A 129 17.13 4.93 -11.37
C TYR A 129 15.75 4.84 -10.69
N ILE A 130 14.68 4.68 -11.48
CA ILE A 130 13.32 4.52 -10.97
C ILE A 130 13.20 3.27 -10.07
N THR A 131 13.85 2.17 -10.45
CA THR A 131 13.89 0.95 -9.64
C THR A 131 14.58 1.19 -8.29
N ALA A 132 15.66 1.96 -8.27
CA ALA A 132 16.34 2.34 -7.02
C ALA A 132 15.44 3.23 -6.14
N ILE A 133 14.74 4.21 -6.73
CA ILE A 133 13.74 5.01 -6.01
C ILE A 133 12.65 4.11 -5.42
N ALA A 134 12.06 3.21 -6.23
CA ALA A 134 11.05 2.26 -5.77
C ALA A 134 11.55 1.43 -4.59
N GLY A 135 12.79 0.92 -4.65
CA GLY A 135 13.43 0.20 -3.55
C GLY A 135 13.54 1.03 -2.27
N SER A 136 13.83 2.32 -2.39
CA SER A 136 13.92 3.24 -1.24
C SER A 136 12.58 3.44 -0.52
N LEU A 137 11.45 3.21 -1.20
CA LEU A 137 10.10 3.36 -0.66
C LEU A 137 9.61 2.15 0.14
N THR A 138 10.32 1.02 0.13
CA THR A 138 9.91 -0.24 0.76
C THR A 138 9.46 -0.06 2.21
N ALA A 139 10.30 0.54 3.05
CA ALA A 139 9.97 0.76 4.47
C ALA A 139 8.76 1.67 4.66
N TYR A 140 8.60 2.67 3.79
CA TYR A 140 7.44 3.56 3.81
C TYR A 140 6.16 2.79 3.45
N VAL A 141 6.19 2.03 2.35
CA VAL A 141 5.03 1.29 1.85
C VAL A 141 4.57 0.25 2.87
N ILE A 142 5.49 -0.56 3.41
CA ILE A 142 5.17 -1.54 4.46
C ILE A 142 4.52 -0.84 5.67
N ALA A 143 5.12 0.26 6.15
CA ALA A 143 4.58 0.99 7.29
C ALA A 143 3.25 1.67 6.98
N ALA A 144 3.05 2.19 5.77
CA ALA A 144 1.84 2.88 5.34
C ALA A 144 0.69 1.91 5.03
N ALA A 145 1.01 0.74 4.48
CA ALA A 145 0.06 -0.32 4.19
C ALA A 145 -0.35 -1.12 5.44
N ASP A 146 0.38 -1.00 6.57
CA ASP A 146 0.01 -1.68 7.82
C ASP A 146 -1.36 -1.18 8.32
N PRO A 147 -2.38 -2.04 8.33
CA PRO A 147 -3.72 -1.64 8.78
C PRO A 147 -3.74 -1.21 10.24
N LEU A 148 -2.82 -1.70 11.06
CA LEU A 148 -2.77 -1.40 12.49
C LEU A 148 -2.03 -0.09 12.81
N ARG A 149 -1.45 0.60 11.82
CA ARG A 149 -0.66 1.82 12.06
C ARG A 149 -1.46 2.96 12.68
N THR A 150 -2.76 3.02 12.39
CA THR A 150 -3.68 4.05 12.91
C THR A 150 -4.11 3.79 14.36
N LEU A 151 -3.84 2.58 14.86
CA LEU A 151 -4.19 2.18 16.20
C LEU A 151 -3.12 2.59 17.22
N THR A 152 -3.55 3.04 18.38
CA THR A 152 -2.70 3.20 19.57
C THR A 152 -2.19 1.81 20.03
N ARG A 153 -1.24 1.77 20.96
CA ARG A 153 -0.76 0.51 21.55
C ARG A 153 -1.89 -0.29 22.20
N ALA A 154 -2.77 0.38 22.96
CA ALA A 154 -3.91 -0.27 23.61
C ALA A 154 -4.91 -0.81 22.59
N GLU A 155 -5.26 -0.01 21.57
CA GLU A 155 -6.16 -0.44 20.51
C GLU A 155 -5.59 -1.60 19.69
N ARG A 156 -4.27 -1.66 19.47
CA ARG A 156 -3.63 -2.82 18.82
C ARG A 156 -3.78 -4.09 19.65
N MET A 157 -3.64 -3.99 20.96
CA MET A 157 -3.88 -5.13 21.87
C MET A 157 -5.32 -5.63 21.72
N VAL A 158 -6.31 -4.74 21.71
CA VAL A 158 -7.72 -5.09 21.47
C VAL A 158 -7.88 -5.75 20.09
N ALA A 159 -7.26 -5.20 19.05
CA ALA A 159 -7.32 -5.77 17.69
C ALA A 159 -6.75 -7.20 17.66
N TYR A 160 -5.63 -7.45 18.33
CA TYR A 160 -5.05 -8.81 18.42
C TYR A 160 -5.98 -9.80 19.14
N LEU A 161 -6.56 -9.40 20.27
CA LEU A 161 -7.49 -10.25 21.02
C LEU A 161 -8.74 -10.58 20.20
N LEU A 162 -9.27 -9.60 19.46
CA LEU A 162 -10.37 -9.83 18.51
C LEU A 162 -9.97 -10.77 17.38
N GLY A 163 -8.74 -10.64 16.88
CA GLY A 163 -8.18 -11.50 15.84
C GLY A 163 -7.99 -12.95 16.30
N GLU A 164 -7.74 -13.17 17.58
CA GLU A 164 -7.71 -14.50 18.20
C GLU A 164 -9.13 -15.03 18.50
N GLY A 165 -10.18 -14.32 18.08
CA GLY A 165 -11.57 -14.75 18.22
C GLY A 165 -12.20 -14.45 19.58
N LEU A 166 -11.57 -13.66 20.46
CA LEU A 166 -12.13 -13.31 21.76
C LEU A 166 -13.35 -12.41 21.62
N SER A 167 -14.40 -12.74 22.36
CA SER A 167 -15.59 -11.90 22.51
C SER A 167 -15.33 -10.65 23.36
N GLY A 168 -16.21 -9.66 23.29
CA GLY A 168 -16.09 -8.43 24.09
C GLY A 168 -15.88 -8.65 25.58
N PRO A 169 -16.67 -9.53 26.25
CA PRO A 169 -16.44 -9.89 27.66
C PRO A 169 -15.09 -10.54 27.93
N GLU A 170 -14.57 -11.35 27.00
CA GLU A 170 -13.25 -11.98 27.12
C GLU A 170 -12.13 -10.97 26.94
N VAL A 171 -12.27 -10.02 26.00
CA VAL A 171 -11.36 -8.88 25.85
C VAL A 171 -11.31 -8.05 27.14
N ALA A 172 -12.48 -7.74 27.74
CA ALA A 172 -12.54 -7.00 29.00
C ALA A 172 -11.77 -7.74 30.12
N ARG A 173 -11.96 -9.04 30.23
CA ARG A 173 -11.27 -9.89 31.21
C ARG A 173 -9.76 -9.95 30.94
N ALA A 174 -9.36 -10.16 29.69
CA ALA A 174 -7.95 -10.24 29.30
C ALA A 174 -7.18 -8.94 29.59
N LEU A 175 -7.82 -7.80 29.36
CA LEU A 175 -7.24 -6.47 29.58
C LEU A 175 -7.44 -5.94 31.01
N ARG A 176 -8.23 -6.62 31.85
CA ARG A 176 -8.60 -6.24 33.21
C ARG A 176 -9.26 -4.86 33.25
N ILE A 177 -10.18 -4.58 32.33
CA ILE A 177 -10.96 -3.35 32.21
C ILE A 177 -12.45 -3.67 32.33
N GLU A 178 -13.26 -2.63 32.52
CA GLU A 178 -14.72 -2.79 32.55
C GLU A 178 -15.30 -3.15 31.19
N ARG A 179 -16.44 -3.87 31.16
CA ARG A 179 -17.11 -4.27 29.91
C ARG A 179 -17.47 -3.07 29.03
N ALA A 180 -17.92 -1.98 29.63
CA ALA A 180 -18.26 -0.77 28.90
C ALA A 180 -17.02 -0.16 28.21
N GLU A 181 -15.90 -0.13 28.90
CA GLU A 181 -14.62 0.36 28.36
C GLU A 181 -14.12 -0.54 27.22
N ALA A 182 -14.20 -1.86 27.38
CA ALA A 182 -13.86 -2.81 26.33
C ALA A 182 -14.73 -2.63 25.08
N GLN A 183 -16.04 -2.42 25.22
CA GLN A 183 -16.94 -2.15 24.11
C GLN A 183 -16.58 -0.86 23.37
N LEU A 184 -16.27 0.21 24.09
CA LEU A 184 -15.81 1.46 23.49
C LEU A 184 -14.50 1.28 22.71
N ALA A 185 -13.53 0.55 23.32
CA ALA A 185 -12.26 0.25 22.67
C ALA A 185 -12.44 -0.59 21.40
N ILE A 186 -13.29 -1.61 21.44
CA ILE A 186 -13.65 -2.45 20.28
C ILE A 186 -14.29 -1.58 19.20
N GLY A 187 -15.28 -0.76 19.53
CA GLY A 187 -15.92 0.15 18.57
C GLY A 187 -14.92 1.10 17.90
N ASN A 188 -13.98 1.65 18.66
CA ASN A 188 -12.91 2.50 18.13
C ASN A 188 -11.99 1.73 17.18
N VAL A 189 -11.60 0.50 17.52
CA VAL A 189 -10.78 -0.37 16.67
C VAL A 189 -11.49 -0.65 15.35
N LEU A 190 -12.74 -1.13 15.39
CA LEU A 190 -13.52 -1.45 14.20
C LEU A 190 -13.66 -0.22 13.28
N ARG A 191 -13.98 0.94 13.85
CA ARG A 191 -14.10 2.21 13.12
C ARG A 191 -12.78 2.62 12.45
N LYS A 192 -11.64 2.57 13.19
CA LYS A 192 -10.32 2.96 12.67
C LYS A 192 -9.81 1.99 11.60
N LEU A 193 -10.12 0.71 11.73
CA LEU A 193 -9.79 -0.31 10.74
C LEU A 193 -10.76 -0.33 9.56
N LYS A 194 -11.87 0.43 9.63
CA LYS A 194 -12.95 0.44 8.64
C LYS A 194 -13.55 -0.95 8.39
N VAL A 195 -13.70 -1.74 9.45
CA VAL A 195 -14.33 -3.08 9.44
C VAL A 195 -15.59 -3.08 10.31
N ARG A 196 -16.47 -4.06 10.08
CA ARG A 196 -17.79 -4.14 10.73
C ARG A 196 -17.88 -5.19 11.82
N SER A 197 -16.94 -6.13 11.87
CA SER A 197 -16.99 -7.27 12.80
C SER A 197 -15.60 -7.71 13.24
N ALA A 198 -15.54 -8.45 14.35
CA ALA A 198 -14.32 -9.10 14.83
C ALA A 198 -13.76 -10.12 13.81
N GLY A 199 -14.62 -10.86 13.10
CA GLY A 199 -14.18 -11.78 12.04
C GLY A 199 -13.40 -11.07 10.93
N GLN A 200 -13.81 -9.85 10.54
CA GLN A 200 -13.06 -9.06 9.57
C GLN A 200 -11.73 -8.53 10.14
N VAL A 201 -11.61 -8.35 11.46
CA VAL A 201 -10.32 -8.04 12.11
C VAL A 201 -9.40 -9.25 12.01
N SER A 202 -9.91 -10.47 12.24
CA SER A 202 -9.15 -11.72 12.10
C SER A 202 -8.59 -11.87 10.70
N GLU A 203 -9.45 -11.78 9.66
CA GLU A 203 -9.03 -11.84 8.26
C GLU A 203 -7.92 -10.82 7.93
N LEU A 204 -8.07 -9.59 8.43
CA LEU A 204 -7.12 -8.52 8.20
C LEU A 204 -5.76 -8.77 8.87
N LEU A 205 -5.75 -9.44 10.04
CA LEU A 205 -4.54 -9.83 10.75
C LEU A 205 -3.87 -11.07 10.13
N ASP A 206 -4.65 -12.01 9.62
CA ASP A 206 -4.14 -13.20 8.94
C ASP A 206 -3.46 -12.80 7.62
N ASP A 207 -4.07 -11.90 6.85
CA ASP A 207 -3.44 -11.31 5.67
C ASP A 207 -2.11 -10.61 6.01
N ARG A 208 -2.05 -9.90 7.16
CA ARG A 208 -0.84 -9.27 7.65
C ARG A 208 0.23 -10.29 8.03
N ARG A 209 -0.14 -11.38 8.69
CA ARG A 209 0.75 -12.49 9.03
C ARG A 209 1.30 -13.16 7.78
N ALA A 210 0.45 -13.42 6.79
CA ALA A 210 0.84 -13.99 5.51
C ALA A 210 1.80 -13.08 4.73
N ALA A 211 1.58 -11.75 4.79
CA ALA A 211 2.44 -10.76 4.14
C ALA A 211 3.79 -10.56 4.87
N ASN A 212 3.88 -10.88 6.17
CA ASN A 212 5.10 -10.72 6.96
C ASN A 212 5.31 -11.85 7.98
N PRO A 213 5.81 -13.02 7.54
CA PRO A 213 5.99 -14.20 8.39
C PRO A 213 6.91 -13.99 9.62
N GLN A 214 7.78 -12.96 9.59
CA GLN A 214 8.68 -12.65 10.72
C GLN A 214 7.94 -12.07 11.94
N LEU A 215 6.69 -11.60 11.79
CA LEU A 215 5.89 -11.11 12.91
C LEU A 215 5.29 -12.24 13.77
N THR A 216 5.34 -13.47 13.30
CA THR A 216 4.81 -14.63 14.02
C THR A 216 5.75 -15.11 15.14
N ILE A 217 7.05 -14.79 15.08
CA ILE A 217 8.06 -15.25 16.03
C ILE A 217 8.11 -14.37 17.30
N ALA A 218 7.65 -13.13 17.24
CA ALA A 218 7.74 -12.18 18.36
C ALA A 218 6.55 -12.23 19.36
N ALA A 219 5.57 -13.09 19.14
CA ALA A 219 4.38 -13.23 20.00
C ALA A 219 4.42 -14.49 20.90
N GLY A 220 5.54 -15.20 20.94
CA GLY A 220 5.68 -16.50 21.61
C GLY A 220 6.73 -16.58 22.73
N ASP A 221 7.17 -15.42 23.30
CA ASP A 221 8.01 -15.37 24.51
C ASP A 221 7.39 -14.48 25.58
#